data_95ce01d362e71df4ed6a9f7116909e42
#
_entry.id   95ce01d362e71df4ed6a9f7116909e42
#
_cell.length_a   1.000
_cell.length_b   1.000
_cell.length_c   1.000
_cell.angle_alpha   90.00
_cell.angle_beta   90.00
_cell.angle_gamma   90.00
#
_symmetry.space_group_name_H-M   'P 1'
#
loop_
_entity.id
_entity.type
_entity.pdbx_description
1 polymer ?
#
loop_
_entity_poly.entity_id
_entity_poly.type
_entity_poly.pdbx_seq_one_letter_code
_entity_poly.pdbx_strand_id
1 'polypeptide(L)'
;MPSPYDILPFEKEIYAMEELLAQLESKANGQDRAMDEIRRIRRELTALIRKVYNNLTAWETVLVSRHPKRPQLLDYIGMIFDEFVELHGDRAIGDDRAIRAGFARLGDFRVLLREPCFARLFRT
;
A
#
# COMPACT_ATOMS: atom_id res chain seq x y z
N MET A 1 -5.75 14.49 -2.71
CA MET A 1 -4.50 14.56 -3.48
C MET A 1 -3.36 14.06 -2.59
N PRO A 2 -2.44 13.23 -3.09
CA PRO A 2 -1.27 12.84 -2.31
C PRO A 2 -0.45 14.08 -1.98
N SER A 3 0.13 14.12 -0.78
CA SER A 3 1.09 15.16 -0.41
C SER A 3 2.31 15.08 -1.32
N PRO A 4 2.96 16.20 -1.72
CA PRO A 4 4.19 16.17 -2.49
C PRO A 4 5.32 15.34 -1.86
N TYR A 5 5.23 15.11 -0.55
CA TYR A 5 6.18 14.28 0.22
C TYR A 5 5.90 12.78 0.14
N ASP A 6 4.75 12.39 -0.42
CA ASP A 6 4.32 10.99 -0.53
C ASP A 6 4.71 10.37 -1.88
N ILE A 7 5.26 11.14 -2.82
CA ILE A 7 5.62 10.69 -4.16
C ILE A 7 7.11 10.39 -4.21
N LEU A 8 7.45 9.13 -4.48
CA LEU A 8 8.85 8.75 -4.65
C LEU A 8 9.42 9.29 -5.97
N PRO A 9 10.73 9.64 -6.02
CA PRO A 9 11.33 10.29 -7.19
C PRO A 9 11.11 9.56 -8.51
N PHE A 10 11.11 8.22 -8.50
CA PHE A 10 10.91 7.36 -9.67
C PHE A 10 9.44 7.15 -10.05
N GLU A 11 8.49 7.55 -9.19
CA GLU A 11 7.04 7.44 -9.42
C GLU A 11 6.43 8.69 -10.08
N LYS A 12 7.20 9.75 -10.27
CA LYS A 12 6.69 11.03 -10.79
C LYS A 12 5.99 10.90 -12.15
N GLU A 13 6.53 10.07 -13.05
CA GLU A 13 5.92 9.84 -14.37
C GLU A 13 4.61 9.07 -14.24
N ILE A 14 4.51 8.13 -13.30
CA ILE A 14 3.30 7.36 -13.02
C ILE A 14 2.21 8.30 -12.53
N TYR A 15 2.50 9.13 -11.53
CA TYR A 15 1.53 10.10 -11.00
C TYR A 15 1.07 11.13 -12.03
N ALA A 16 1.99 11.62 -12.88
CA ALA A 16 1.63 12.55 -13.96
C ALA A 16 0.64 11.91 -14.95
N MET A 17 0.84 10.62 -15.27
CA MET A 17 -0.06 9.89 -16.15
C MET A 17 -1.40 9.53 -15.48
N GLU A 18 -1.41 9.23 -14.19
CA GLU A 18 -2.62 9.03 -13.39
C GLU A 18 -3.46 10.33 -13.31
N GLU A 19 -2.82 11.47 -13.13
CA GLU A 19 -3.49 12.76 -13.10
C GLU A 19 -4.11 13.10 -14.48
N LEU A 20 -3.37 12.86 -15.56
CA LEU A 20 -3.91 13.01 -16.92
C LEU A 20 -5.11 12.10 -17.15
N LEU A 21 -5.04 10.85 -16.71
CA LEU A 21 -6.14 9.89 -16.80
C LEU A 21 -7.38 10.40 -16.05
N ALA A 22 -7.20 10.85 -14.81
CA ALA A 22 -8.29 11.39 -13.99
C ALA A 22 -8.94 12.64 -14.63
N GLN A 23 -8.14 13.51 -15.25
CA GLN A 23 -8.64 14.68 -15.97
C GLN A 23 -9.46 14.30 -17.21
N LEU A 24 -9.02 13.27 -17.95
CA LEU A 24 -9.75 12.76 -19.12
C LEU A 24 -11.05 12.07 -18.70
N GLU A 25 -11.03 11.27 -17.65
CA GLU A 25 -12.22 10.61 -17.10
C GLU A 25 -13.26 11.63 -16.63
N SER A 26 -12.83 12.72 -15.98
CA SER A 26 -13.73 13.78 -15.54
C SER A 26 -14.36 14.58 -16.67
N LYS A 27 -13.70 14.65 -17.84
CA LYS A 27 -14.16 15.35 -19.04
C LYS A 27 -14.91 14.44 -20.03
N ALA A 28 -14.80 13.13 -19.88
CA ALA A 28 -15.41 12.14 -20.77
C ALA A 28 -16.91 12.02 -20.49
N ASN A 29 -17.72 12.90 -21.08
CA ASN A 29 -19.18 12.87 -21.02
C ASN A 29 -19.79 11.75 -21.91
N GLY A 30 -19.26 10.52 -21.84
CA GLY A 30 -19.82 9.38 -22.58
C GLY A 30 -19.55 9.37 -24.09
N GLN A 31 -18.58 10.14 -24.58
CA GLN A 31 -18.18 10.09 -25.98
C GLN A 31 -17.28 8.88 -26.24
N ASP A 32 -17.61 8.03 -27.21
CA ASP A 32 -16.87 6.80 -27.54
C ASP A 32 -15.38 7.03 -27.78
N ARG A 33 -15.04 8.14 -28.48
CA ARG A 33 -13.63 8.51 -28.72
C ARG A 33 -12.83 8.76 -27.44
N ALA A 34 -13.45 9.39 -26.43
CA ALA A 34 -12.82 9.62 -25.14
C ALA A 34 -12.60 8.30 -24.38
N MET A 35 -13.50 7.35 -24.51
CA MET A 35 -13.37 6.03 -23.90
C MET A 35 -12.22 5.22 -24.50
N ASP A 36 -12.00 5.30 -25.80
CA ASP A 36 -10.86 4.60 -26.44
C ASP A 36 -9.52 5.21 -26.03
N GLU A 37 -9.44 6.53 -25.91
CA GLU A 37 -8.25 7.22 -25.39
C GLU A 37 -7.96 6.86 -23.93
N ILE A 38 -8.97 6.83 -23.08
CA ILE A 38 -8.86 6.37 -21.68
C ILE A 38 -8.33 4.94 -21.62
N ARG A 39 -8.86 4.03 -22.46
CA ARG A 39 -8.39 2.63 -22.51
C ARG A 39 -6.93 2.53 -22.96
N ARG A 40 -6.51 3.39 -23.87
CA ARG A 40 -5.13 3.46 -24.35
C ARG A 40 -4.21 3.91 -23.21
N ILE A 41 -4.51 5.03 -22.57
CA ILE A 41 -3.70 5.58 -21.46
C ILE A 41 -3.63 4.60 -20.28
N ARG A 42 -4.72 3.91 -19.94
CA ARG A 42 -4.67 2.86 -18.89
C ARG A 42 -3.72 1.73 -19.23
N ARG A 43 -3.63 1.31 -20.50
CA ARG A 43 -2.66 0.28 -20.94
C ARG A 43 -1.23 0.80 -20.85
N GLU A 44 -0.99 2.03 -21.28
CA GLU A 44 0.33 2.68 -21.22
C GLU A 44 0.77 2.86 -19.76
N LEU A 45 -0.12 3.30 -18.87
CA LEU A 45 0.12 3.42 -17.44
C LEU A 45 0.50 2.05 -16.82
N THR A 46 -0.25 1.00 -17.14
CA THR A 46 0.05 -0.35 -16.64
C THR A 46 1.43 -0.83 -17.11
N ALA A 47 1.79 -0.56 -18.36
CA ALA A 47 3.10 -0.91 -18.91
C ALA A 47 4.23 -0.10 -18.24
N LEU A 48 4.01 1.19 -17.99
CA LEU A 48 4.94 2.07 -17.29
C LEU A 48 5.18 1.59 -15.85
N ILE A 49 4.11 1.30 -15.09
CA ILE A 49 4.20 0.77 -13.73
C ILE A 49 5.05 -0.50 -13.72
N ARG A 50 4.75 -1.47 -14.60
CA ARG A 50 5.54 -2.70 -14.70
C ARG A 50 7.00 -2.44 -15.02
N LYS A 51 7.27 -1.53 -15.96
CA LYS A 51 8.65 -1.16 -16.35
C LYS A 51 9.42 -0.56 -15.18
N VAL A 52 8.82 0.37 -14.46
CA VAL A 52 9.44 1.06 -13.31
C VAL A 52 9.68 0.07 -12.17
N TYR A 53 8.65 -0.65 -11.72
CA TYR A 53 8.76 -1.53 -10.55
C TYR A 53 9.57 -2.81 -10.80
N ASN A 54 9.71 -3.27 -12.04
CA ASN A 54 10.58 -4.40 -12.36
C ASN A 54 12.08 -4.03 -12.43
N ASN A 55 12.40 -2.74 -12.49
CA ASN A 55 13.78 -2.25 -12.64
C ASN A 55 14.22 -1.36 -11.48
N LEU A 56 13.62 -1.51 -10.30
CA LEU A 56 14.00 -0.76 -9.11
C LEU A 56 15.43 -1.09 -8.69
N THR A 57 16.18 -0.07 -8.35
CA THR A 57 17.46 -0.23 -7.65
C THR A 57 17.24 -0.72 -6.22
N ALA A 58 18.29 -1.23 -5.57
CA ALA A 58 18.22 -1.66 -4.17
C ALA A 58 17.74 -0.54 -3.25
N TRP A 59 18.19 0.71 -3.50
CA TRP A 59 17.76 1.87 -2.73
C TRP A 59 16.28 2.21 -2.93
N GLU A 60 15.81 2.21 -4.16
CA GLU A 60 14.40 2.43 -4.50
C GLU A 60 13.49 1.37 -3.87
N THR A 61 13.94 0.11 -3.84
CA THR A 61 13.24 -0.96 -3.13
C THR A 61 13.11 -0.65 -1.64
N VAL A 62 14.16 -0.11 -1.00
CA VAL A 62 14.10 0.33 0.40
C VAL A 62 13.11 1.50 0.56
N LEU A 63 13.10 2.46 -0.35
CA LEU A 63 12.14 3.58 -0.32
C LEU A 63 10.70 3.10 -0.42
N VAL A 64 10.40 2.17 -1.35
CA VAL A 64 9.05 1.55 -1.45
C VAL A 64 8.68 0.83 -0.16
N SER A 65 9.61 0.05 0.41
CA SER A 65 9.35 -0.70 1.65
C SER A 65 9.01 0.21 2.84
N ARG A 66 9.53 1.44 2.85
CA ARG A 66 9.34 2.45 3.89
C ARG A 66 8.32 3.54 3.53
N HIS A 67 7.59 3.35 2.45
CA HIS A 67 6.62 4.35 2.00
C HIS A 67 5.57 4.65 3.09
N PRO A 68 5.27 5.94 3.39
CA PRO A 68 4.37 6.33 4.48
C PRO A 68 2.93 5.81 4.32
N LYS A 69 2.49 5.58 3.08
CA LYS A 69 1.16 5.03 2.77
C LYS A 69 1.14 3.50 2.64
N ARG A 70 2.28 2.85 2.83
CA ARG A 70 2.29 1.38 2.80
C ARG A 70 1.46 0.84 3.97
N PRO A 71 0.51 -0.06 3.72
CA PRO A 71 -0.24 -0.71 4.78
C PRO A 71 0.71 -1.41 5.75
N GLN A 72 0.44 -1.24 7.03
CA GLN A 72 1.19 -1.86 8.11
C GLN A 72 0.46 -3.10 8.61
N LEU A 73 1.09 -3.85 9.50
CA LEU A 73 0.50 -5.07 10.06
C LEU A 73 -0.90 -4.85 10.61
N LEU A 74 -1.12 -3.77 11.36
CA LEU A 74 -2.43 -3.47 11.93
C LEU A 74 -3.50 -3.21 10.87
N ASP A 75 -3.11 -2.59 9.75
CA ASP A 75 -4.02 -2.37 8.61
C ASP A 75 -4.38 -3.71 7.96
N TYR A 76 -3.39 -4.60 7.78
CA TYR A 76 -3.64 -5.95 7.27
C TYR A 76 -4.50 -6.80 8.20
N ILE A 77 -4.28 -6.71 9.52
CA ILE A 77 -5.13 -7.42 10.50
C ILE A 77 -6.60 -7.03 10.30
N GLY A 78 -6.88 -5.73 10.20
CA GLY A 78 -8.25 -5.24 10.02
C GLY A 78 -8.87 -5.55 8.64
N MET A 79 -8.05 -5.77 7.59
CA MET A 79 -8.53 -6.03 6.24
C MET A 79 -8.70 -7.51 5.89
N ILE A 80 -7.89 -8.39 6.51
CA ILE A 80 -7.78 -9.79 6.08
C ILE A 80 -8.46 -10.74 7.05
N PHE A 81 -8.40 -10.45 8.36
CA PHE A 81 -8.90 -11.35 9.38
C PHE A 81 -10.32 -10.97 9.84
N ASP A 82 -11.18 -11.97 10.01
CA ASP A 82 -12.53 -11.80 10.52
C ASP A 82 -12.55 -11.49 12.03
N GLU A 83 -11.60 -12.11 12.75
CA GLU A 83 -11.42 -11.95 14.20
C GLU A 83 -9.94 -11.90 14.51
N PHE A 84 -9.56 -11.04 15.46
CA PHE A 84 -8.20 -10.99 16.00
C PHE A 84 -8.23 -10.79 17.50
N VAL A 85 -7.60 -11.69 18.25
CA VAL A 85 -7.44 -11.61 19.70
C VAL A 85 -5.96 -11.46 20.03
N GLU A 86 -5.59 -10.26 20.48
CA GLU A 86 -4.20 -9.94 20.79
C GLU A 86 -3.73 -10.64 22.06
N LEU A 87 -2.54 -11.20 22.01
CA LEU A 87 -1.84 -11.78 23.15
C LEU A 87 -0.80 -10.78 23.67
N HIS A 88 -0.91 -10.41 24.93
CA HIS A 88 -0.04 -9.41 25.57
C HIS A 88 1.11 -10.04 26.40
N GLY A 89 1.51 -11.25 26.09
CA GLY A 89 2.52 -12.00 26.84
C GLY A 89 2.04 -12.36 28.27
N ASP A 90 2.99 -12.55 29.17
CA ASP A 90 2.72 -12.88 30.58
C ASP A 90 2.43 -11.64 31.45
N ARG A 91 2.61 -10.45 30.89
CA ARG A 91 2.46 -9.15 31.56
C ARG A 91 3.32 -8.96 32.82
N ALA A 92 4.38 -9.75 32.97
CA ALA A 92 5.24 -9.71 34.16
C ALA A 92 6.06 -8.42 34.22
N ILE A 93 6.57 -7.94 33.06
CA ILE A 93 7.42 -6.74 32.96
C ILE A 93 6.71 -5.59 32.25
N GLY A 94 5.74 -5.88 31.40
CA GLY A 94 5.01 -4.93 30.56
C GLY A 94 4.72 -5.50 29.19
N ASP A 95 4.01 -4.72 28.39
CA ASP A 95 3.62 -5.09 27.03
C ASP A 95 4.59 -4.47 26.03
N ASP A 96 5.20 -5.28 25.16
CA ASP A 96 6.05 -4.80 24.10
C ASP A 96 5.20 -4.38 22.88
N ARG A 97 5.02 -3.08 22.71
CA ARG A 97 4.25 -2.51 21.61
C ARG A 97 4.92 -2.68 20.24
N ALA A 98 6.19 -3.08 20.20
CA ALA A 98 6.92 -3.31 18.95
C ALA A 98 6.61 -4.68 18.34
N ILE A 99 6.06 -5.60 19.13
CA ILE A 99 5.65 -6.93 18.68
C ILE A 99 4.15 -7.07 18.86
N ARG A 100 3.48 -7.52 17.80
CA ARG A 100 2.06 -7.90 17.85
C ARG A 100 1.96 -9.40 17.67
N ALA A 101 1.35 -10.07 18.64
CA ALA A 101 1.05 -11.48 18.57
C ALA A 101 -0.43 -11.71 18.90
N GLY A 102 -1.06 -12.68 18.28
CA GLY A 102 -2.46 -12.94 18.55
C GLY A 102 -3.00 -14.13 17.77
N PHE A 103 -4.14 -14.60 18.22
CA PHE A 103 -4.93 -15.56 17.45
C PHE A 103 -5.84 -14.81 16.49
N ALA A 104 -5.90 -15.29 15.25
CA ALA A 104 -6.73 -14.70 14.22
C ALA A 104 -7.54 -15.78 13.49
N ARG A 105 -8.66 -15.37 12.88
CA ARG A 105 -9.45 -16.21 11.99
C ARG A 105 -9.41 -15.66 10.57
N LEU A 106 -9.04 -16.52 9.62
CA LEU A 106 -9.04 -16.24 8.20
C LEU A 106 -10.01 -17.21 7.52
N GLY A 107 -11.26 -16.82 7.33
CA GLY A 107 -12.33 -17.72 6.92
C GLY A 107 -12.47 -18.87 7.91
N ASP A 108 -12.25 -20.12 7.43
CA ASP A 108 -12.34 -21.32 8.27
C ASP A 108 -11.02 -21.65 9.01
N PHE A 109 -9.95 -20.94 8.75
CA PHE A 109 -8.63 -21.22 9.33
C PHE A 109 -8.39 -20.42 10.60
N ARG A 110 -7.93 -21.09 11.64
CA ARG A 110 -7.40 -20.46 12.86
C ARG A 110 -5.88 -20.36 12.73
N VAL A 111 -5.35 -19.15 12.88
CA VAL A 111 -3.94 -18.86 12.69
C VAL A 111 -3.38 -18.14 13.91
N LEU A 112 -2.10 -18.39 14.20
CA LEU A 112 -1.33 -17.61 15.14
C LEU A 112 -0.51 -16.59 14.36
N LEU A 113 -0.75 -15.32 14.59
CA LEU A 113 0.00 -14.22 14.02
C LEU A 113 1.05 -13.75 15.02
N ARG A 114 2.29 -13.58 14.56
CA ARG A 114 3.37 -12.96 15.31
C ARG A 114 4.27 -12.18 14.37
N GLU A 115 4.26 -10.85 14.50
CA GLU A 115 5.05 -9.98 13.62
C GLU A 115 5.60 -8.76 14.38
N PRO A 116 6.81 -8.31 14.05
CA PRO A 116 7.33 -7.05 14.55
C PRO A 116 6.65 -5.86 13.87
N CYS A 117 6.21 -4.90 14.67
CA CYS A 117 5.51 -3.69 14.21
C CYS A 117 6.49 -2.52 14.03
N PHE A 118 7.51 -2.68 13.18
CA PHE A 118 8.63 -1.75 13.05
C PHE A 118 8.28 -0.33 12.59
N ALA A 119 7.17 -0.13 11.91
CA ALA A 119 6.92 1.13 11.21
C ALA A 119 6.37 2.27 12.08
N ARG A 120 5.89 1.99 13.29
CA ARG A 120 5.37 3.03 14.21
C ARG A 120 6.41 3.61 15.17
N LEU A 121 7.56 2.98 15.34
CA LEU A 121 8.61 3.43 16.27
C LEU A 121 9.34 4.70 15.81
N PHE A 122 9.16 5.11 14.54
CA PHE A 122 9.88 6.25 13.94
C PHE A 122 8.98 7.39 13.45
N ARG A 123 7.70 7.42 13.82
CA ARG A 123 6.87 8.60 13.66
C ARG A 123 6.94 9.46 14.92
N THR A 124 7.94 10.30 14.99
CA THR A 124 7.95 11.50 15.83
C THR A 124 7.38 12.65 15.03
#